data_0adf8dbdab8c3466a0a1d14f0eeecaea
#
_entry.id   0adf8dbdab8c3466a0a1d14f0eeecaea
#
_cell.length_a   1.000
_cell.length_b   1.000
_cell.length_c   1.000
_cell.angle_alpha   90.00
_cell.angle_beta   90.00
_cell.angle_gamma   90.00
#
_symmetry.space_group_name_H-M   'P 1'
#
loop_
_entity.id
_entity.type
_entity.pdbx_description
1 polymer ?
#
loop_
_entity_poly.entity_id
_entity_poly.type
_entity_poly.pdbx_seq_one_letter_code
_entity_poly.pdbx_strand_id
1 'polypeptide(L)'
;MSEKKICVSVFAETADELVSKLRRAEADADVIELRFDGLDPEGIRNAFAHLRSDKQLLLTMRPKEQGGRSARNATERVGFWTEYALHKTIDHRSIWVDQEHDLLPQKEFMFWLDQFFVVRSKHYFEGHIADLNKAYDALASDSEVAKIAVSSKDVLDTIGIWRLLQRANEENKRLIPIAMGEAGKWTRVLGPAYGAFMTYASLESGGETAAGQITVEDMKQTFRVPDLDRETSVYGIIAANTSYSVSPWMHNAAFRSAGLNSVFVPLQTTDIEGFLTRMVKPVSREIELNFAGFSVTNPHKETIIPLLDEVDDTARAIGAVNTVKVNDGKLTGYNTDAQGFIASLKPAYGELAGTRVALFGAGGAARACVKALRDAGATVTIFARNQTKGQALAEEFSATCESSAGDRIMGDEFDIVVNSTPLGMGTNSNFAVLTAPQLRGLKLVYDLVYNPSETRLMREAKTAGVAAIGGLEMLIAQGAEQFKIWTGLEAPIEEMRVAVEKRLTA
;
A
#
# COMPACT_ATOMS: atom_id res chain seq x y z
N MET A 1 -20.42 17.93 -8.26
CA MET A 1 -19.09 17.34 -7.99
C MET A 1 -18.50 16.94 -9.33
N SER A 2 -17.24 17.25 -9.61
CA SER A 2 -16.58 16.78 -10.85
C SER A 2 -16.46 15.26 -10.82
N GLU A 3 -16.67 14.63 -11.96
CA GLU A 3 -16.49 13.19 -12.14
C GLU A 3 -15.06 12.78 -11.78
N LYS A 4 -14.89 11.76 -10.92
CA LYS A 4 -13.59 11.28 -10.46
C LYS A 4 -13.02 10.34 -11.51
N LYS A 5 -12.06 10.83 -12.29
CA LYS A 5 -11.53 10.12 -13.45
C LYS A 5 -10.32 9.25 -13.10
N ILE A 6 -10.34 8.02 -13.58
CA ILE A 6 -9.19 7.09 -13.52
C ILE A 6 -8.60 7.01 -14.93
N CYS A 7 -7.34 7.47 -15.05
CA CYS A 7 -6.54 7.34 -16.25
C CYS A 7 -5.75 6.03 -16.20
N VAL A 8 -5.97 5.14 -17.18
CA VAL A 8 -5.16 3.93 -17.32
C VAL A 8 -4.00 4.19 -18.27
N SER A 9 -2.77 4.06 -17.78
CA SER A 9 -1.57 4.25 -18.58
C SER A 9 -1.19 2.94 -19.28
N VAL A 10 -1.10 2.99 -20.62
CA VAL A 10 -0.79 1.86 -21.50
C VAL A 10 0.56 2.09 -22.18
N PHE A 11 1.48 1.17 -21.95
CA PHE A 11 2.80 1.14 -22.58
C PHE A 11 2.97 -0.15 -23.40
N ALA A 12 3.59 -0.02 -24.58
CA ALA A 12 3.92 -1.16 -25.45
C ALA A 12 5.17 -0.87 -26.28
N GLU A 13 5.81 -1.92 -26.79
CA GLU A 13 6.96 -1.83 -27.67
C GLU A 13 6.60 -2.04 -29.16
N THR A 14 5.35 -2.44 -29.45
CA THR A 14 4.81 -2.57 -30.80
C THR A 14 3.43 -1.92 -30.92
N ALA A 15 3.05 -1.55 -32.15
CA ALA A 15 1.75 -0.95 -32.45
C ALA A 15 0.59 -1.91 -32.13
N ASP A 16 0.70 -3.17 -32.49
CA ASP A 16 -0.34 -4.18 -32.29
C ASP A 16 -0.58 -4.40 -30.79
N GLU A 17 0.49 -4.46 -29.99
CA GLU A 17 0.39 -4.58 -28.53
C GLU A 17 -0.29 -3.33 -27.93
N LEU A 18 0.09 -2.11 -28.39
CA LEU A 18 -0.50 -0.87 -27.89
C LEU A 18 -2.01 -0.85 -28.18
N VAL A 19 -2.43 -1.20 -29.39
CA VAL A 19 -3.84 -1.26 -29.79
C VAL A 19 -4.59 -2.36 -29.01
N SER A 20 -3.98 -3.51 -28.80
CA SER A 20 -4.56 -4.60 -27.99
C SER A 20 -4.79 -4.16 -26.55
N LYS A 21 -3.79 -3.52 -25.91
CA LYS A 21 -3.90 -2.99 -24.55
C LYS A 21 -4.91 -1.83 -24.45
N LEU A 22 -4.99 -0.97 -25.47
CA LEU A 22 -6.02 0.05 -25.56
C LEU A 22 -7.42 -0.58 -25.47
N ARG A 23 -7.71 -1.62 -26.27
CA ARG A 23 -9.02 -2.29 -26.24
C ARG A 23 -9.35 -2.89 -24.87
N ARG A 24 -8.36 -3.45 -24.20
CA ARG A 24 -8.54 -3.98 -22.83
C ARG A 24 -8.83 -2.87 -21.82
N ALA A 25 -8.15 -1.72 -21.95
CA ALA A 25 -8.33 -0.59 -21.05
C ALA A 25 -9.70 0.10 -21.19
N GLU A 26 -10.36 0.02 -22.36
CA GLU A 26 -11.67 0.63 -22.63
C GLU A 26 -12.77 0.20 -21.67
N ALA A 27 -12.71 -1.02 -21.15
CA ALA A 27 -13.72 -1.53 -20.22
C ALA A 27 -13.72 -0.77 -18.88
N ASP A 28 -12.54 -0.34 -18.42
CA ASP A 28 -12.37 0.14 -17.06
C ASP A 28 -11.86 1.58 -16.93
N ALA A 29 -11.26 2.14 -17.97
CA ALA A 29 -10.72 3.49 -17.93
C ALA A 29 -11.78 4.55 -18.21
N ASP A 30 -11.60 5.73 -17.61
CA ASP A 30 -12.30 6.96 -18.02
C ASP A 30 -11.46 7.73 -19.03
N VAL A 31 -10.14 7.69 -18.85
CA VAL A 31 -9.12 8.22 -19.75
C VAL A 31 -8.08 7.12 -20.00
N ILE A 32 -7.57 7.03 -21.23
CA ILE A 32 -6.51 6.08 -21.55
C ILE A 32 -5.25 6.85 -22.00
N GLU A 33 -4.19 6.79 -21.21
CA GLU A 33 -2.89 7.33 -21.61
C GLU A 33 -2.16 6.35 -22.51
N LEU A 34 -1.86 6.77 -23.74
CA LEU A 34 -1.10 5.98 -24.70
C LEU A 34 0.35 6.48 -24.75
N ARG A 35 1.27 5.61 -24.36
CA ARG A 35 2.70 5.87 -24.28
C ARG A 35 3.39 5.49 -25.59
N PHE A 36 3.73 6.51 -26.39
CA PHE A 36 4.41 6.33 -27.68
C PHE A 36 5.94 6.20 -27.57
N ASP A 37 6.48 6.46 -26.40
CA ASP A 37 7.93 6.45 -26.15
C ASP A 37 8.56 5.04 -26.17
N GLY A 38 7.76 3.98 -26.29
CA GLY A 38 8.22 2.61 -26.55
C GLY A 38 8.27 2.22 -28.01
N LEU A 39 7.66 3.02 -28.91
CA LEU A 39 7.52 2.67 -30.31
C LEU A 39 8.60 3.32 -31.19
N ASP A 40 9.00 2.61 -32.24
CA ASP A 40 9.77 3.18 -33.32
C ASP A 40 8.89 4.03 -34.27
N PRO A 41 9.45 4.77 -35.23
CA PRO A 41 8.67 5.65 -36.13
C PRO A 41 7.63 4.92 -36.97
N GLU A 42 7.87 3.68 -37.39
CA GLU A 42 6.91 2.88 -38.16
C GLU A 42 5.77 2.39 -37.26
N GLY A 43 6.10 1.88 -36.06
CA GLY A 43 5.13 1.48 -35.04
C GLY A 43 4.21 2.63 -34.64
N ILE A 44 4.75 3.85 -34.52
CA ILE A 44 3.95 5.05 -34.24
C ILE A 44 2.92 5.30 -35.35
N ARG A 45 3.35 5.31 -36.64
CA ARG A 45 2.43 5.50 -37.78
C ARG A 45 1.35 4.42 -37.83
N ASN A 46 1.74 3.17 -37.60
CA ASN A 46 0.83 2.03 -37.59
C ASN A 46 -0.18 2.14 -36.43
N ALA A 47 0.26 2.54 -35.22
CA ALA A 47 -0.62 2.77 -34.10
C ALA A 47 -1.66 3.85 -34.43
N PHE A 48 -1.24 5.02 -34.92
CA PHE A 48 -2.17 6.11 -35.27
C PHE A 48 -3.20 5.69 -36.33
N ALA A 49 -2.85 4.86 -37.31
CA ALA A 49 -3.80 4.35 -38.31
C ALA A 49 -4.95 3.54 -37.67
N HIS A 50 -4.71 2.91 -36.54
CA HIS A 50 -5.63 1.99 -35.86
C HIS A 50 -6.23 2.56 -34.56
N LEU A 51 -5.83 3.77 -34.15
CA LEU A 51 -6.41 4.44 -32.97
C LEU A 51 -7.88 4.77 -33.21
N ARG A 52 -8.74 4.08 -32.50
CA ARG A 52 -10.18 4.34 -32.42
C ARG A 52 -10.60 4.02 -31.00
N SER A 53 -11.30 4.90 -30.33
CA SER A 53 -11.84 4.66 -28.99
C SER A 53 -13.00 5.61 -28.73
N ASP A 54 -14.00 5.14 -28.00
CA ASP A 54 -15.06 5.97 -27.44
C ASP A 54 -14.63 6.63 -26.12
N LYS A 55 -13.45 6.26 -25.61
CA LYS A 55 -12.86 6.85 -24.40
C LYS A 55 -11.98 8.04 -24.75
N GLN A 56 -11.80 8.91 -23.75
CA GLN A 56 -10.84 10.01 -23.85
C GLN A 56 -9.41 9.44 -23.94
N LEU A 57 -8.68 9.81 -24.96
CA LEU A 57 -7.28 9.41 -25.15
C LEU A 57 -6.33 10.54 -24.71
N LEU A 58 -5.31 10.21 -23.93
CA LEU A 58 -4.18 11.10 -23.60
C LEU A 58 -2.92 10.57 -24.28
N LEU A 59 -2.39 11.31 -25.25
CA LEU A 59 -1.18 10.92 -25.97
C LEU A 59 0.05 11.44 -25.25
N THR A 60 1.03 10.58 -25.04
CA THR A 60 2.26 10.88 -24.28
C THR A 60 3.51 10.38 -25.01
N MET A 61 4.50 11.27 -25.23
CA MET A 61 5.83 10.95 -25.72
C MET A 61 6.87 11.27 -24.62
N ARG A 62 7.00 10.38 -23.64
CA ARG A 62 7.78 10.61 -22.43
C ARG A 62 9.28 10.46 -22.67
N PRO A 63 10.11 11.50 -22.44
CA PRO A 63 11.57 11.38 -22.55
C PRO A 63 12.16 10.63 -21.35
N LYS A 64 13.40 10.15 -21.51
CA LYS A 64 14.12 9.42 -20.46
C LYS A 64 14.29 10.24 -19.19
N GLU A 65 14.55 11.52 -19.30
CA GLU A 65 14.73 12.46 -18.17
C GLU A 65 13.45 12.63 -17.34
N GLN A 66 12.29 12.29 -17.92
CA GLN A 66 10.99 12.32 -17.26
C GLN A 66 10.45 10.91 -16.97
N GLY A 67 11.34 9.88 -16.92
CA GLY A 67 11.00 8.50 -16.59
C GLY A 67 10.37 7.71 -17.75
N GLY A 68 10.52 8.19 -18.98
CA GLY A 68 10.11 7.48 -20.18
C GLY A 68 11.24 6.67 -20.83
N ARG A 69 11.00 6.24 -22.08
CA ARG A 69 11.98 5.50 -22.87
C ARG A 69 12.44 6.25 -24.13
N SER A 70 11.80 7.37 -24.50
CA SER A 70 12.18 8.13 -25.66
C SER A 70 13.56 8.77 -25.49
N ALA A 71 14.44 8.52 -26.45
CA ALA A 71 15.73 9.19 -26.56
C ALA A 71 15.65 10.49 -27.39
N ARG A 72 14.46 10.87 -27.89
CA ARG A 72 14.24 12.10 -28.65
C ARG A 72 14.46 13.34 -27.80
N ASN A 73 15.26 14.26 -28.30
CA ASN A 73 15.41 15.59 -27.68
C ASN A 73 14.14 16.44 -27.84
N ALA A 74 14.12 17.63 -27.24
CA ALA A 74 12.94 18.49 -27.26
C ALA A 74 12.50 18.86 -28.70
N THR A 75 13.44 19.19 -29.59
CA THR A 75 13.15 19.54 -30.99
C THR A 75 12.55 18.37 -31.76
N GLU A 76 13.09 17.18 -31.59
CA GLU A 76 12.56 15.96 -32.21
C GLU A 76 11.16 15.60 -31.71
N ARG A 77 10.85 15.86 -30.41
CA ARG A 77 9.51 15.67 -29.85
C ARG A 77 8.52 16.73 -30.37
N VAL A 78 8.95 17.97 -30.56
CA VAL A 78 8.12 18.98 -31.25
C VAL A 78 7.81 18.54 -32.68
N GLY A 79 8.81 18.07 -33.42
CA GLY A 79 8.61 17.51 -34.76
C GLY A 79 7.60 16.34 -34.77
N PHE A 80 7.72 15.42 -33.83
CA PHE A 80 6.76 14.32 -33.64
C PHE A 80 5.34 14.86 -33.46
N TRP A 81 5.12 15.77 -32.51
CA TRP A 81 3.81 16.34 -32.27
C TRP A 81 3.24 17.09 -33.47
N THR A 82 4.08 17.84 -34.18
CA THR A 82 3.67 18.59 -35.39
C THR A 82 3.23 17.63 -36.52
N GLU A 83 3.97 16.55 -36.75
CA GLU A 83 3.63 15.54 -37.74
C GLU A 83 2.25 14.91 -37.46
N TYR A 84 1.99 14.55 -36.21
CA TYR A 84 0.75 13.87 -35.83
C TYR A 84 -0.44 14.80 -35.58
N ALA A 85 -0.24 16.02 -35.11
CA ALA A 85 -1.29 17.02 -34.98
C ALA A 85 -1.94 17.40 -36.32
N LEU A 86 -1.17 17.32 -37.39
CA LEU A 86 -1.64 17.59 -38.76
C LEU A 86 -2.32 16.39 -39.41
N HIS A 87 -2.41 15.25 -38.72
CA HIS A 87 -3.02 14.03 -39.28
C HIS A 87 -4.54 14.17 -39.35
N LYS A 88 -5.09 14.27 -40.55
CA LYS A 88 -6.51 14.59 -40.83
C LYS A 88 -7.54 13.55 -40.31
N THR A 89 -7.09 12.39 -39.83
CA THR A 89 -7.95 11.29 -39.36
C THR A 89 -8.25 11.35 -37.85
N ILE A 90 -7.67 12.32 -37.14
CA ILE A 90 -7.80 12.42 -35.68
C ILE A 90 -8.91 13.44 -35.35
N ASP A 91 -9.92 13.03 -34.58
CA ASP A 91 -10.85 13.97 -33.98
C ASP A 91 -10.15 14.64 -32.78
N HIS A 92 -9.68 15.86 -32.99
CA HIS A 92 -8.94 16.63 -32.01
C HIS A 92 -9.71 16.85 -30.67
N ARG A 93 -11.03 16.75 -30.66
CA ARG A 93 -11.86 16.95 -29.47
C ARG A 93 -11.80 15.76 -28.50
N SER A 94 -11.54 14.56 -29.01
CA SER A 94 -11.46 13.33 -28.23
C SER A 94 -10.03 13.01 -27.78
N ILE A 95 -9.05 13.86 -28.13
CA ILE A 95 -7.63 13.63 -27.84
C ILE A 95 -7.07 14.73 -26.95
N TRP A 96 -6.42 14.31 -25.89
CA TRP A 96 -5.60 15.12 -25.01
C TRP A 96 -4.12 14.89 -25.29
N VAL A 97 -3.28 15.85 -24.98
CA VAL A 97 -1.82 15.76 -25.18
C VAL A 97 -1.11 16.03 -23.85
N ASP A 98 -0.19 15.14 -23.48
CA ASP A 98 0.75 15.37 -22.37
C ASP A 98 1.95 16.15 -22.89
N GLN A 99 2.04 17.43 -22.54
CA GLN A 99 3.17 18.30 -22.86
C GLN A 99 4.13 18.37 -21.68
N GLU A 100 5.30 17.76 -21.82
CA GLU A 100 6.32 17.83 -20.78
C GLU A 100 6.88 19.26 -20.64
N HIS A 101 7.24 19.60 -19.40
CA HIS A 101 7.72 20.91 -19.01
C HIS A 101 8.89 21.45 -19.86
N ASP A 102 9.78 20.59 -20.32
CA ASP A 102 10.95 20.99 -21.14
C ASP A 102 10.59 21.41 -22.58
N LEU A 103 9.34 21.18 -23.02
CA LEU A 103 8.82 21.68 -24.28
C LEU A 103 8.24 23.11 -24.17
N LEU A 104 8.03 23.65 -22.96
CA LEU A 104 7.47 25.00 -22.79
C LEU A 104 8.27 26.11 -23.49
N PRO A 105 9.61 26.10 -23.53
CA PRO A 105 10.38 27.09 -24.25
C PRO A 105 10.14 27.07 -25.77
N GLN A 106 9.58 25.99 -26.30
CA GLN A 106 9.35 25.77 -27.74
C GLN A 106 7.87 25.95 -28.13
N LYS A 107 7.04 26.50 -27.26
CA LYS A 107 5.60 26.65 -27.48
C LYS A 107 5.25 27.43 -28.77
N GLU A 108 6.11 28.37 -29.19
CA GLU A 108 5.91 29.11 -30.43
C GLU A 108 5.90 28.24 -31.70
N PHE A 109 6.58 27.08 -31.63
CA PHE A 109 6.56 26.09 -32.72
C PHE A 109 5.41 25.08 -32.61
N MET A 110 4.62 25.17 -31.56
CA MET A 110 3.53 24.24 -31.25
C MET A 110 2.15 24.93 -31.25
N PHE A 111 1.96 25.90 -32.19
CA PHE A 111 0.70 26.68 -32.33
C PHE A 111 -0.55 25.79 -32.52
N TRP A 112 -0.38 24.57 -32.99
CA TRP A 112 -1.46 23.60 -33.15
C TRP A 112 -1.94 23.00 -31.81
N LEU A 113 -1.20 23.18 -30.70
CA LEU A 113 -1.63 22.71 -29.37
C LEU A 113 -2.93 23.33 -28.91
N ASP A 114 -3.26 24.55 -29.37
CA ASP A 114 -4.51 25.24 -29.04
C ASP A 114 -5.76 24.47 -29.54
N GLN A 115 -5.57 23.47 -30.39
CA GLN A 115 -6.66 22.61 -30.88
C GLN A 115 -6.91 21.41 -29.97
N PHE A 116 -6.01 21.13 -29.03
CA PHE A 116 -6.06 20.00 -28.12
C PHE A 116 -6.29 20.45 -26.69
N PHE A 117 -6.78 19.52 -25.88
CA PHE A 117 -6.77 19.66 -24.44
C PHE A 117 -5.38 19.28 -23.91
N VAL A 118 -4.70 20.22 -23.25
CA VAL A 118 -3.28 20.05 -22.88
C VAL A 118 -3.13 19.79 -21.39
N VAL A 119 -2.49 18.67 -21.06
CA VAL A 119 -1.97 18.34 -19.73
C VAL A 119 -0.48 18.69 -19.70
N ARG A 120 -0.09 19.71 -18.93
CA ARG A 120 1.34 20.06 -18.77
C ARG A 120 1.93 19.30 -17.60
N SER A 121 2.97 18.51 -17.87
CA SER A 121 3.52 17.57 -16.90
C SER A 121 4.96 17.82 -16.54
N LYS A 122 5.31 17.53 -15.27
CA LYS A 122 6.67 17.43 -14.78
C LYS A 122 6.82 16.32 -13.76
N HIS A 123 7.91 15.55 -13.91
CA HIS A 123 8.25 14.43 -13.01
C HIS A 123 9.57 14.73 -12.30
N TYR A 124 9.61 14.44 -11.00
CA TYR A 124 10.77 14.61 -10.15
C TYR A 124 11.11 13.27 -9.49
N PHE A 125 12.27 12.71 -9.83
CA PHE A 125 12.72 11.39 -9.38
C PHE A 125 13.71 11.48 -8.23
N GLU A 126 14.37 12.60 -8.05
CA GLU A 126 15.38 12.80 -7.02
C GLU A 126 14.94 13.87 -6.02
N GLY A 127 15.02 13.50 -4.75
CA GLY A 127 15.10 14.41 -3.62
C GLY A 127 13.92 15.34 -3.35
N HIS A 128 14.13 16.14 -2.35
CA HIS A 128 13.23 17.19 -1.90
C HIS A 128 13.16 18.31 -2.96
N ILE A 129 11.97 18.57 -3.48
CA ILE A 129 11.77 19.73 -4.38
C ILE A 129 11.74 20.98 -3.53
N ALA A 130 12.76 21.82 -3.68
CA ALA A 130 12.91 23.04 -2.91
C ALA A 130 11.71 23.99 -3.04
N ASP A 131 11.00 23.96 -4.17
CA ASP A 131 9.85 24.82 -4.42
C ASP A 131 8.82 24.19 -5.37
N LEU A 132 7.93 23.39 -4.83
CA LEU A 132 6.79 22.82 -5.55
C LEU A 132 5.82 23.89 -6.06
N ASN A 133 5.66 25.00 -5.34
CA ASN A 133 4.79 26.10 -5.74
C ASN A 133 5.30 26.76 -7.01
N LYS A 134 6.61 27.03 -7.10
CA LYS A 134 7.22 27.58 -8.32
C LYS A 134 7.09 26.63 -9.51
N ALA A 135 7.24 25.33 -9.28
CA ALA A 135 7.01 24.32 -10.31
C ALA A 135 5.57 24.31 -10.80
N TYR A 136 4.62 24.41 -9.88
CA TYR A 136 3.20 24.51 -10.20
C TYR A 136 2.87 25.78 -10.96
N ASP A 137 3.35 26.95 -10.52
CA ASP A 137 3.10 28.24 -11.19
C ASP A 137 3.57 28.21 -12.65
N ALA A 138 4.73 27.62 -12.91
CA ALA A 138 5.27 27.49 -14.27
C ALA A 138 4.42 26.58 -15.18
N LEU A 139 3.75 25.55 -14.62
CA LEU A 139 2.88 24.66 -15.39
C LEU A 139 1.45 25.19 -15.52
N ALA A 140 0.93 25.81 -14.47
CA ALA A 140 -0.46 26.22 -14.36
C ALA A 140 -0.77 27.59 -14.99
N SER A 141 0.25 28.35 -15.45
CA SER A 141 0.07 29.70 -16.01
C SER A 141 -0.82 29.72 -17.25
N ASP A 142 -0.63 28.76 -18.16
CA ASP A 142 -1.31 28.72 -19.47
C ASP A 142 -1.84 27.31 -19.81
N SER A 143 -1.97 26.41 -18.84
CA SER A 143 -2.46 25.05 -19.08
C SER A 143 -3.89 24.85 -18.61
N GLU A 144 -4.60 23.94 -19.27
CA GLU A 144 -5.90 23.49 -18.80
C GLU A 144 -5.78 22.59 -17.58
N VAL A 145 -4.69 21.80 -17.51
CA VAL A 145 -4.38 20.91 -16.40
C VAL A 145 -2.86 20.88 -16.16
N ALA A 146 -2.43 21.14 -14.93
CA ALA A 146 -1.07 20.87 -14.49
C ALA A 146 -0.95 19.46 -13.92
N LYS A 147 0.15 18.75 -14.23
CA LYS A 147 0.48 17.43 -13.66
C LYS A 147 1.86 17.50 -13.01
N ILE A 148 1.92 17.19 -11.73
CA ILE A 148 3.18 17.13 -10.98
C ILE A 148 3.30 15.76 -10.33
N ALA A 149 4.38 15.05 -10.65
CA ALA A 149 4.69 13.76 -10.08
C ALA A 149 6.03 13.82 -9.33
N VAL A 150 6.04 13.43 -8.05
CA VAL A 150 7.22 13.46 -7.18
C VAL A 150 7.51 12.09 -6.60
N SER A 151 8.77 11.70 -6.49
CA SER A 151 9.16 10.49 -5.77
C SER A 151 8.94 10.66 -4.27
N SER A 152 8.41 9.62 -3.63
CA SER A 152 8.14 9.57 -2.19
C SER A 152 8.66 8.26 -1.61
N LYS A 153 9.46 8.36 -0.54
CA LYS A 153 9.99 7.21 0.22
C LYS A 153 9.28 7.05 1.55
N ASP A 154 8.69 8.14 2.05
CA ASP A 154 7.94 8.22 3.29
C ASP A 154 6.60 8.92 3.03
N VAL A 155 5.57 8.60 3.81
CA VAL A 155 4.25 9.25 3.73
C VAL A 155 4.37 10.77 3.94
N LEU A 156 5.33 11.23 4.72
CA LEU A 156 5.58 12.65 4.98
C LEU A 156 6.04 13.43 3.74
N ASP A 157 6.69 12.76 2.78
CA ASP A 157 7.08 13.36 1.50
C ASP A 157 5.86 13.81 0.68
N THR A 158 4.67 13.27 0.99
CA THR A 158 3.43 13.58 0.27
C THR A 158 2.75 14.87 0.73
N ILE A 159 3.14 15.45 1.87
CA ILE A 159 2.52 16.67 2.42
C ILE A 159 2.53 17.81 1.40
N GLY A 160 3.65 17.99 0.70
CA GLY A 160 3.76 19.04 -0.32
C GLY A 160 2.76 18.88 -1.47
N ILE A 161 2.48 17.63 -1.86
CA ILE A 161 1.49 17.30 -2.90
C ILE A 161 0.06 17.62 -2.43
N TRP A 162 -0.29 17.31 -1.18
CA TRP A 162 -1.59 17.64 -0.61
C TRP A 162 -1.81 19.15 -0.48
N ARG A 163 -0.80 19.89 -0.01
CA ARG A 163 -0.86 21.36 0.05
C ARG A 163 -1.02 21.98 -1.32
N LEU A 164 -0.32 21.42 -2.31
CA LEU A 164 -0.44 21.89 -3.69
C LEU A 164 -1.83 21.64 -4.27
N LEU A 165 -2.44 20.48 -3.96
CA LEU A 165 -3.82 20.17 -4.35
C LEU A 165 -4.82 21.13 -3.70
N GLN A 166 -4.63 21.42 -2.41
CA GLN A 166 -5.46 22.41 -1.70
C GLN A 166 -5.37 23.77 -2.37
N ARG A 167 -4.17 24.27 -2.63
CA ARG A 167 -3.92 25.54 -3.34
C ARG A 167 -4.60 25.57 -4.72
N ALA A 168 -4.44 24.51 -5.50
CA ALA A 168 -5.07 24.43 -6.83
C ALA A 168 -6.59 24.52 -6.77
N ASN A 169 -7.22 23.88 -5.76
CA ASN A 169 -8.65 23.97 -5.54
C ASN A 169 -9.08 25.41 -5.15
N GLU A 170 -8.33 26.08 -4.28
CA GLU A 170 -8.59 27.46 -3.88
C GLU A 170 -8.47 28.43 -5.07
N GLU A 171 -7.54 28.17 -5.99
CA GLU A 171 -7.35 28.93 -7.22
C GLU A 171 -8.30 28.51 -8.36
N ASN A 172 -9.18 27.53 -8.17
CA ASN A 172 -10.05 26.92 -9.20
C ASN A 172 -9.27 26.41 -10.42
N LYS A 173 -8.06 25.89 -10.21
CA LYS A 173 -7.18 25.32 -11.23
C LYS A 173 -7.21 23.79 -11.16
N ARG A 174 -7.05 23.15 -12.31
CA ARG A 174 -7.02 21.69 -12.42
C ARG A 174 -5.61 21.19 -12.20
N LEU A 175 -5.44 20.28 -11.22
CA LEU A 175 -4.16 19.66 -10.89
C LEU A 175 -4.29 18.13 -10.86
N ILE A 176 -3.26 17.46 -11.37
CA ILE A 176 -3.01 16.03 -11.20
C ILE A 176 -1.79 15.89 -10.28
N PRO A 177 -1.98 15.75 -8.98
CA PRO A 177 -0.92 15.61 -7.99
C PRO A 177 -0.59 14.14 -7.78
N ILE A 178 0.64 13.72 -8.04
CA ILE A 178 1.07 12.33 -7.93
C ILE A 178 2.28 12.23 -7.00
N ALA A 179 2.16 11.46 -5.94
CA ALA A 179 3.31 10.93 -5.24
C ALA A 179 3.63 9.52 -5.78
N MET A 180 4.86 9.34 -6.27
CA MET A 180 5.33 8.07 -6.83
C MET A 180 5.98 7.20 -5.74
N GLY A 181 6.01 5.89 -5.95
CA GLY A 181 6.57 4.93 -5.00
C GLY A 181 5.51 4.35 -4.06
N GLU A 182 5.94 3.40 -3.22
CA GLU A 182 5.06 2.71 -2.28
C GLU A 182 4.40 3.68 -1.28
N ALA A 183 5.20 4.60 -0.73
CA ALA A 183 4.74 5.62 0.21
C ALA A 183 3.74 6.62 -0.39
N GLY A 184 3.72 6.73 -1.72
CA GLY A 184 2.81 7.64 -2.44
C GLY A 184 1.49 7.01 -2.90
N LYS A 185 1.33 5.68 -2.84
CA LYS A 185 0.15 4.95 -3.35
C LYS A 185 -1.18 5.54 -2.90
N TRP A 186 -1.30 5.88 -1.63
CA TRP A 186 -2.52 6.38 -1.03
C TRP A 186 -2.99 7.73 -1.61
N THR A 187 -2.05 8.56 -2.15
CA THR A 187 -2.40 9.82 -2.80
C THR A 187 -3.17 9.59 -4.11
N ARG A 188 -2.90 8.47 -4.80
CA ARG A 188 -3.64 8.08 -6.00
C ARG A 188 -5.07 7.65 -5.68
N VAL A 189 -5.27 7.04 -4.52
CA VAL A 189 -6.59 6.60 -4.03
C VAL A 189 -7.43 7.79 -3.60
N LEU A 190 -6.88 8.66 -2.77
CA LEU A 190 -7.62 9.76 -2.14
C LEU A 190 -7.63 11.06 -2.95
N GLY A 191 -6.66 11.29 -3.82
CA GLY A 191 -6.54 12.54 -4.58
C GLY A 191 -7.85 12.96 -5.27
N PRO A 192 -8.57 12.08 -6.00
CA PRO A 192 -9.84 12.43 -6.64
C PRO A 192 -10.93 12.87 -5.66
N ALA A 193 -11.00 12.28 -4.45
CA ALA A 193 -11.93 12.69 -3.39
C ALA A 193 -11.68 14.11 -2.90
N TYR A 194 -10.42 14.55 -2.95
CA TYR A 194 -9.97 15.87 -2.51
C TYR A 194 -9.83 16.89 -3.66
N GLY A 195 -10.29 16.57 -4.88
CA GLY A 195 -10.37 17.52 -5.98
C GLY A 195 -9.26 17.40 -7.02
N ALA A 196 -8.44 16.35 -6.99
CA ALA A 196 -7.53 16.05 -8.10
C ALA A 196 -8.33 15.84 -9.39
N PHE A 197 -7.84 16.40 -10.50
CA PHE A 197 -8.53 16.34 -11.79
C PHE A 197 -8.73 14.90 -12.29
N MET A 198 -7.72 14.05 -12.09
CA MET A 198 -7.76 12.59 -12.29
C MET A 198 -6.64 11.91 -11.52
N THR A 199 -6.71 10.59 -11.43
CA THR A 199 -5.63 9.73 -10.91
C THR A 199 -5.17 8.75 -11.97
N TYR A 200 -4.02 8.08 -11.73
CA TYR A 200 -3.42 7.12 -12.66
C TYR A 200 -3.41 5.71 -12.09
N ALA A 201 -3.79 4.76 -12.93
CA ALA A 201 -3.75 3.33 -12.66
C ALA A 201 -2.94 2.57 -13.74
N SER A 202 -2.46 1.38 -13.41
CA SER A 202 -1.97 0.41 -14.40
C SER A 202 -3.12 -0.45 -14.93
N LEU A 203 -2.96 -0.98 -16.13
CA LEU A 203 -3.93 -1.91 -16.72
C LEU A 203 -3.96 -3.24 -15.95
N GLU A 204 -2.79 -3.73 -15.57
CA GLU A 204 -2.59 -5.00 -14.89
C GLU A 204 -1.35 -4.96 -13.99
N SER A 205 -1.21 -5.93 -13.11
CA SER A 205 -0.01 -6.10 -12.27
C SER A 205 1.19 -6.44 -13.17
N GLY A 206 2.34 -5.80 -12.91
CA GLY A 206 3.53 -5.91 -13.76
C GLY A 206 3.50 -5.02 -15.01
N GLY A 207 2.38 -4.32 -15.27
CA GLY A 207 2.21 -3.36 -16.36
C GLY A 207 2.36 -1.89 -15.92
N GLU A 208 2.93 -1.64 -14.73
CA GLU A 208 3.09 -0.29 -14.18
C GLU A 208 4.06 0.54 -15.03
N THR A 209 3.60 1.72 -15.44
CA THR A 209 4.42 2.70 -16.17
C THR A 209 5.12 3.69 -15.23
N ALA A 210 4.79 3.68 -13.95
CA ALA A 210 5.42 4.46 -12.89
C ALA A 210 5.32 3.75 -11.54
N ALA A 211 6.33 3.93 -10.68
CA ALA A 211 6.37 3.34 -9.35
C ALA A 211 5.14 3.73 -8.51
N GLY A 212 4.59 2.76 -7.79
CA GLY A 212 3.42 2.95 -6.92
C GLY A 212 2.08 3.07 -7.67
N GLN A 213 1.99 2.69 -8.93
CA GLN A 213 0.70 2.51 -9.59
C GLN A 213 -0.05 1.32 -8.97
N ILE A 214 -1.37 1.46 -8.95
CA ILE A 214 -2.33 0.44 -8.51
C ILE A 214 -3.10 0.03 -9.76
N THR A 215 -3.50 -1.23 -9.88
CA THR A 215 -4.29 -1.67 -11.03
C THR A 215 -5.66 -0.97 -11.06
N VAL A 216 -6.21 -0.78 -12.25
CA VAL A 216 -7.55 -0.17 -12.39
C VAL A 216 -8.62 -1.02 -11.68
N GLU A 217 -8.46 -2.35 -11.67
CA GLU A 217 -9.33 -3.26 -10.92
C GLU A 217 -9.30 -2.94 -9.43
N ASP A 218 -8.10 -2.85 -8.82
CA ASP A 218 -7.98 -2.51 -7.40
C ASP A 218 -8.48 -1.10 -7.09
N MET A 219 -8.21 -0.12 -7.96
CA MET A 219 -8.73 1.25 -7.78
C MET A 219 -10.26 1.27 -7.70
N LYS A 220 -10.95 0.48 -8.53
CA LYS A 220 -12.41 0.42 -8.58
C LYS A 220 -13.01 -0.54 -7.56
N GLN A 221 -12.47 -1.75 -7.44
CA GLN A 221 -13.09 -2.82 -6.66
C GLN A 221 -12.63 -2.85 -5.20
N THR A 222 -11.32 -2.62 -4.96
CA THR A 222 -10.74 -2.65 -3.63
C THR A 222 -10.88 -1.29 -2.95
N PHE A 223 -10.35 -0.24 -3.56
CA PHE A 223 -10.34 1.10 -2.98
C PHE A 223 -11.59 1.92 -3.28
N ARG A 224 -12.41 1.54 -4.25
CA ARG A 224 -13.65 2.21 -4.63
C ARG A 224 -13.47 3.70 -4.91
N VAL A 225 -12.39 4.07 -5.59
CA VAL A 225 -12.02 5.47 -5.85
C VAL A 225 -13.18 6.33 -6.40
N PRO A 226 -14.06 5.84 -7.31
CA PRO A 226 -15.21 6.60 -7.77
C PRO A 226 -16.19 7.00 -6.67
N ASP A 227 -16.32 6.20 -5.60
CA ASP A 227 -17.29 6.40 -4.51
C ASP A 227 -16.75 7.31 -3.39
N LEU A 228 -15.42 7.46 -3.27
CA LEU A 228 -14.79 8.24 -2.20
C LEU A 228 -15.09 9.74 -2.32
N ASP A 229 -15.29 10.41 -1.21
CA ASP A 229 -15.48 11.85 -1.10
C ASP A 229 -14.71 12.46 0.07
N ARG A 230 -14.90 13.74 0.35
CA ARG A 230 -14.21 14.43 1.45
C ARG A 230 -14.66 13.95 2.84
N GLU A 231 -15.85 13.36 2.93
CA GLU A 231 -16.42 12.81 4.17
C GLU A 231 -15.97 11.35 4.40
N THR A 232 -15.31 10.74 3.42
CA THR A 232 -14.80 9.36 3.55
C THR A 232 -13.84 9.26 4.73
N SER A 233 -14.15 8.35 5.66
CA SER A 233 -13.27 8.03 6.79
C SER A 233 -12.03 7.28 6.30
N VAL A 234 -10.85 7.81 6.62
CA VAL A 234 -9.58 7.25 6.16
C VAL A 234 -8.96 6.40 7.26
N TYR A 235 -8.77 5.15 6.98
CA TYR A 235 -8.00 4.20 7.78
C TYR A 235 -6.73 3.81 7.05
N GLY A 236 -5.73 3.29 7.78
CA GLY A 236 -4.52 2.86 7.11
C GLY A 236 -3.64 1.93 7.92
N ILE A 237 -2.72 1.23 7.21
CA ILE A 237 -1.65 0.50 7.87
C ILE A 237 -0.37 1.33 7.91
N ILE A 238 0.16 1.54 9.11
CA ILE A 238 1.43 2.23 9.37
C ILE A 238 2.53 1.21 9.55
N ALA A 239 3.55 1.29 8.69
CA ALA A 239 4.73 0.41 8.72
C ALA A 239 5.92 1.08 8.02
N ALA A 240 7.14 0.62 8.32
CA ALA A 240 8.32 1.02 7.55
C ALA A 240 8.32 0.47 6.11
N ASN A 241 7.60 -0.62 5.86
CA ASN A 241 7.34 -1.17 4.53
C ASN A 241 5.92 -1.75 4.48
N THR A 242 5.08 -1.22 3.60
CA THR A 242 3.68 -1.62 3.44
C THR A 242 3.43 -2.56 2.26
N SER A 243 4.43 -2.79 1.41
CA SER A 243 4.27 -3.49 0.12
C SER A 243 3.79 -4.94 0.21
N TYR A 244 4.05 -5.61 1.34
CA TYR A 244 3.66 -7.00 1.58
C TYR A 244 2.31 -7.15 2.31
N SER A 245 1.72 -6.05 2.78
CA SER A 245 0.50 -6.11 3.57
C SER A 245 -0.73 -6.35 2.70
N VAL A 246 -1.57 -7.29 3.11
CA VAL A 246 -2.88 -7.55 2.52
C VAL A 246 -4.03 -6.87 3.28
N SER A 247 -3.73 -6.15 4.35
CA SER A 247 -4.72 -5.42 5.17
C SER A 247 -5.61 -4.47 4.36
N PRO A 248 -5.13 -3.76 3.32
CA PRO A 248 -6.01 -2.94 2.49
C PRO A 248 -7.15 -3.73 1.84
N TRP A 249 -6.87 -4.91 1.30
CA TRP A 249 -7.91 -5.77 0.69
C TRP A 249 -8.90 -6.27 1.73
N MET A 250 -8.41 -6.71 2.88
CA MET A 250 -9.21 -7.22 4.00
C MET A 250 -10.19 -6.16 4.53
N HIS A 251 -9.69 -5.00 4.93
CA HIS A 251 -10.52 -3.96 5.55
C HIS A 251 -11.43 -3.25 4.55
N ASN A 252 -10.98 -3.03 3.32
CA ASN A 252 -11.84 -2.44 2.28
C ASN A 252 -13.00 -3.38 1.90
N ALA A 253 -12.79 -4.70 1.90
CA ALA A 253 -13.88 -5.66 1.74
C ALA A 253 -14.87 -5.57 2.89
N ALA A 254 -14.40 -5.44 4.13
CA ALA A 254 -15.24 -5.27 5.31
C ALA A 254 -16.04 -3.95 5.26
N PHE A 255 -15.41 -2.84 4.95
CA PHE A 255 -16.10 -1.55 4.82
C PHE A 255 -17.16 -1.57 3.73
N ARG A 256 -16.86 -2.20 2.58
CA ARG A 256 -17.82 -2.37 1.48
C ARG A 256 -19.02 -3.22 1.90
N SER A 257 -18.78 -4.36 2.54
CA SER A 257 -19.84 -5.27 3.01
C SER A 257 -20.74 -4.60 4.04
N ALA A 258 -20.16 -3.76 4.91
CA ALA A 258 -20.89 -3.00 5.92
C ALA A 258 -21.55 -1.71 5.38
N GLY A 259 -21.39 -1.38 4.10
CA GLY A 259 -21.95 -0.16 3.48
C GLY A 259 -21.35 1.15 4.01
N LEU A 260 -20.12 1.12 4.52
CA LEU A 260 -19.47 2.29 5.13
C LEU A 260 -18.75 3.15 4.09
N ASN A 261 -18.89 4.49 4.22
CA ASN A 261 -18.07 5.45 3.49
C ASN A 261 -16.69 5.55 4.14
N SER A 262 -15.88 4.53 3.90
CA SER A 262 -14.58 4.35 4.52
C SER A 262 -13.59 3.70 3.56
N VAL A 263 -12.32 4.03 3.68
CA VAL A 263 -11.24 3.44 2.89
C VAL A 263 -10.03 3.12 3.75
N PHE A 264 -9.37 2.01 3.48
CA PHE A 264 -8.14 1.60 4.14
C PHE A 264 -6.97 1.64 3.15
N VAL A 265 -5.93 2.42 3.47
CA VAL A 265 -4.78 2.68 2.59
C VAL A 265 -3.44 2.33 3.23
N PRO A 266 -2.38 2.04 2.43
CA PRO A 266 -1.03 1.90 2.96
C PRO A 266 -0.43 3.27 3.30
N LEU A 267 0.16 3.40 4.50
CA LEU A 267 0.81 4.61 5.01
C LEU A 267 2.24 4.27 5.45
N GLN A 268 3.14 4.21 4.47
CA GLN A 268 4.54 3.84 4.72
C GLN A 268 5.30 4.98 5.37
N THR A 269 5.84 4.74 6.57
CA THR A 269 6.71 5.70 7.27
C THR A 269 7.72 5.01 8.19
N THR A 270 8.85 5.63 8.37
CA THR A 270 9.83 5.31 9.42
C THR A 270 9.79 6.32 10.56
N ASP A 271 9.10 7.45 10.39
CA ASP A 271 8.92 8.52 11.37
C ASP A 271 7.45 8.60 11.83
N ILE A 272 7.10 7.74 12.79
CA ILE A 272 5.73 7.68 13.33
C ILE A 272 5.35 8.96 14.09
N GLU A 273 6.27 9.60 14.77
CA GLU A 273 6.04 10.85 15.49
C GLU A 273 5.76 12.00 14.53
N GLY A 274 6.58 12.12 13.49
CA GLY A 274 6.37 13.10 12.42
C GLY A 274 5.03 12.88 11.72
N PHE A 275 4.66 11.64 11.43
CA PHE A 275 3.35 11.31 10.82
C PHE A 275 2.18 11.77 11.70
N LEU A 276 2.16 11.38 12.98
CA LEU A 276 1.08 11.76 13.90
C LEU A 276 1.02 13.27 14.09
N THR A 277 2.16 13.93 14.23
CA THR A 277 2.23 15.38 14.50
C THR A 277 1.83 16.20 13.28
N ARG A 278 2.35 15.88 12.11
CA ARG A 278 2.22 16.71 10.91
C ARG A 278 0.99 16.38 10.07
N MET A 279 0.39 15.19 10.25
CA MET A 279 -0.72 14.74 9.40
C MET A 279 -2.00 14.40 10.16
N VAL A 280 -1.91 14.05 11.47
CA VAL A 280 -3.08 13.54 12.20
C VAL A 280 -3.56 14.48 13.29
N LYS A 281 -2.67 14.92 14.19
CA LYS A 281 -3.06 15.72 15.39
C LYS A 281 -3.61 17.11 15.00
N PRO A 282 -4.83 17.48 15.39
CA PRO A 282 -5.51 18.71 14.92
C PRO A 282 -4.72 20.00 15.16
N VAL A 283 -3.95 20.06 16.26
CA VAL A 283 -3.20 21.28 16.65
C VAL A 283 -2.00 21.55 15.75
N SER A 284 -1.44 20.52 15.10
CA SER A 284 -0.16 20.60 14.39
C SER A 284 -0.18 20.07 12.97
N ARG A 285 -1.27 19.43 12.55
CA ARG A 285 -1.37 18.86 11.19
C ARG A 285 -1.27 19.93 10.12
N GLU A 286 -0.58 19.59 9.06
CA GLU A 286 -0.30 20.46 7.93
C GLU A 286 -1.29 20.26 6.77
N ILE A 287 -2.07 19.21 6.81
CA ILE A 287 -3.09 18.84 5.82
C ILE A 287 -4.34 18.35 6.53
N GLU A 288 -5.49 18.55 5.90
CA GLU A 288 -6.76 18.08 6.44
C GLU A 288 -7.23 16.85 5.68
N LEU A 289 -7.13 15.70 6.36
CA LEU A 289 -7.63 14.42 5.90
C LEU A 289 -8.44 13.79 7.03
N ASN A 290 -9.49 13.05 6.66
CA ASN A 290 -10.44 12.50 7.64
C ASN A 290 -9.94 11.17 8.22
N PHE A 291 -8.77 11.18 8.87
CA PHE A 291 -8.21 9.99 9.51
C PHE A 291 -9.07 9.53 10.69
N ALA A 292 -9.49 8.26 10.68
CA ALA A 292 -10.37 7.65 11.67
C ALA A 292 -9.70 6.49 12.45
N GLY A 293 -8.59 5.93 11.93
CA GLY A 293 -7.85 4.90 12.66
C GLY A 293 -6.71 4.28 11.86
N PHE A 294 -5.88 3.53 12.59
CA PHE A 294 -4.70 2.92 11.99
C PHE A 294 -4.45 1.51 12.54
N SER A 295 -4.09 0.57 11.65
CA SER A 295 -3.32 -0.61 12.02
C SER A 295 -1.85 -0.21 12.13
N VAL A 296 -1.16 -0.67 13.17
CA VAL A 296 0.25 -0.36 13.41
C VAL A 296 1.05 -1.66 13.42
N THR A 297 2.12 -1.71 12.61
CA THR A 297 2.98 -2.87 12.58
C THR A 297 4.46 -2.49 12.64
N ASN A 298 5.35 -3.43 12.37
CA ASN A 298 6.79 -3.25 12.52
C ASN A 298 7.31 -2.00 11.76
N PRO A 299 8.13 -1.15 12.42
CA PRO A 299 8.70 -1.29 13.77
C PRO A 299 7.93 -0.54 14.88
N HIS A 300 6.73 -0.03 14.62
CA HIS A 300 6.10 1.05 15.37
C HIS A 300 5.24 0.63 16.57
N LYS A 301 4.96 -0.67 16.77
CA LYS A 301 4.01 -1.15 17.80
C LYS A 301 4.36 -0.73 19.25
N GLU A 302 5.66 -0.60 19.54
CA GLU A 302 6.15 -0.18 20.86
C GLU A 302 6.38 1.33 20.90
N THR A 303 6.97 1.89 19.84
CA THR A 303 7.37 3.31 19.79
C THR A 303 6.19 4.29 19.68
N ILE A 304 5.02 3.82 19.25
CA ILE A 304 3.82 4.66 19.16
C ILE A 304 3.20 4.95 20.52
N ILE A 305 3.39 4.09 21.54
CA ILE A 305 2.73 4.19 22.85
C ILE A 305 2.85 5.58 23.50
N PRO A 306 4.04 6.18 23.63
CA PRO A 306 4.21 7.49 24.26
C PRO A 306 3.61 8.66 23.44
N LEU A 307 3.19 8.42 22.20
CA LEU A 307 2.64 9.42 21.30
C LEU A 307 1.11 9.46 21.30
N LEU A 308 0.47 8.48 22.00
CA LEU A 308 -0.98 8.34 22.10
C LEU A 308 -1.52 9.07 23.32
N ASP A 309 -2.78 9.53 23.24
CA ASP A 309 -3.48 10.18 24.35
C ASP A 309 -3.97 9.16 25.38
N GLU A 310 -4.36 7.98 24.92
CA GLU A 310 -4.80 6.87 25.78
C GLU A 310 -4.32 5.53 25.21
N VAL A 311 -4.11 4.58 26.11
CA VAL A 311 -3.79 3.18 25.77
C VAL A 311 -4.68 2.29 26.63
N ASP A 312 -5.36 1.34 25.99
CA ASP A 312 -6.21 0.40 26.71
C ASP A 312 -5.41 -0.52 27.63
N ASP A 313 -6.05 -1.12 28.63
CA ASP A 313 -5.36 -1.91 29.64
C ASP A 313 -4.66 -3.14 29.06
N THR A 314 -5.24 -3.77 28.02
CA THR A 314 -4.65 -4.92 27.34
C THR A 314 -3.39 -4.52 26.59
N ALA A 315 -3.44 -3.45 25.79
CA ALA A 315 -2.28 -2.93 25.06
C ALA A 315 -1.19 -2.46 26.02
N ARG A 316 -1.56 -1.85 27.15
CA ARG A 316 -0.63 -1.45 28.21
C ARG A 316 0.06 -2.65 28.84
N ALA A 317 -0.71 -3.71 29.17
CA ALA A 317 -0.18 -4.94 29.76
C ALA A 317 0.71 -5.71 28.80
N ILE A 318 0.48 -5.60 27.48
CA ILE A 318 1.32 -6.19 26.43
C ILE A 318 2.57 -5.34 26.18
N GLY A 319 2.48 -4.01 26.37
CA GLY A 319 3.52 -3.06 26.01
C GLY A 319 3.68 -2.88 24.49
N ALA A 320 2.59 -3.11 23.71
CA ALA A 320 2.57 -2.91 22.28
C ALA A 320 1.15 -2.54 21.80
N VAL A 321 1.06 -1.63 20.84
CA VAL A 321 -0.18 -1.19 20.17
C VAL A 321 -0.13 -1.62 18.71
N ASN A 322 -1.13 -2.35 18.23
CA ASN A 322 -1.31 -2.68 16.82
C ASN A 322 -2.50 -1.97 16.19
N THR A 323 -3.31 -1.26 16.96
CA THR A 323 -4.54 -0.61 16.52
C THR A 323 -4.66 0.75 17.19
N VAL A 324 -4.91 1.79 16.40
CA VAL A 324 -5.20 3.15 16.90
C VAL A 324 -6.57 3.55 16.38
N LYS A 325 -7.42 4.03 17.27
CA LYS A 325 -8.67 4.73 16.94
C LYS A 325 -8.45 6.24 17.07
N VAL A 326 -8.89 6.96 16.06
CA VAL A 326 -8.91 8.44 16.07
C VAL A 326 -10.35 8.89 16.25
N ASN A 327 -10.63 9.63 17.30
CA ASN A 327 -11.94 10.18 17.58
C ASN A 327 -11.79 11.62 18.02
N ASP A 328 -12.32 12.57 17.25
CA ASP A 328 -12.19 14.02 17.49
C ASP A 328 -10.74 14.47 17.74
N GLY A 329 -9.81 13.85 17.01
CA GLY A 329 -8.38 14.11 17.12
C GLY A 329 -7.67 13.43 18.30
N LYS A 330 -8.40 12.74 19.17
CA LYS A 330 -7.84 11.93 20.26
C LYS A 330 -7.41 10.57 19.75
N LEU A 331 -6.21 10.15 20.11
CA LEU A 331 -5.58 8.90 19.70
C LEU A 331 -5.66 7.88 20.84
N THR A 332 -6.42 6.81 20.66
CA THR A 332 -6.51 5.71 21.63
C THR A 332 -5.93 4.43 21.04
N GLY A 333 -4.96 3.84 21.75
CA GLY A 333 -4.25 2.62 21.31
C GLY A 333 -4.82 1.35 21.92
N TYR A 334 -4.87 0.29 21.10
CA TYR A 334 -5.33 -1.05 21.44
C TYR A 334 -4.37 -2.11 20.94
N ASN A 335 -4.51 -3.34 21.45
CA ASN A 335 -3.82 -4.51 20.91
C ASN A 335 -4.79 -5.66 20.62
N THR A 336 -4.98 -5.97 19.36
CA THR A 336 -5.84 -7.08 18.91
C THR A 336 -5.05 -8.35 18.56
N ASP A 337 -3.70 -8.30 18.57
CA ASP A 337 -2.86 -9.47 18.22
C ASP A 337 -3.01 -10.60 19.23
N ALA A 338 -3.05 -10.30 20.52
CA ALA A 338 -3.16 -11.31 21.57
C ALA A 338 -4.47 -12.12 21.46
N GLN A 339 -5.59 -11.42 21.25
CA GLN A 339 -6.89 -12.05 21.05
C GLN A 339 -6.93 -12.84 19.76
N GLY A 340 -6.43 -12.27 18.65
CA GLY A 340 -6.37 -12.96 17.35
C GLY A 340 -5.51 -14.23 17.39
N PHE A 341 -4.38 -14.18 18.09
CA PHE A 341 -3.51 -15.34 18.31
C PHE A 341 -4.21 -16.47 19.05
N ILE A 342 -4.85 -16.19 20.18
CA ILE A 342 -5.59 -17.22 20.96
C ILE A 342 -6.80 -17.73 20.20
N ALA A 343 -7.53 -16.87 19.50
CA ALA A 343 -8.71 -17.27 18.72
C ALA A 343 -8.37 -18.26 17.60
N SER A 344 -7.15 -18.20 17.05
CA SER A 344 -6.68 -19.14 16.04
C SER A 344 -5.97 -20.38 16.61
N LEU A 345 -5.31 -20.25 17.77
CA LEU A 345 -4.56 -21.36 18.39
C LEU A 345 -5.47 -22.38 19.09
N LYS A 346 -6.47 -21.91 19.86
CA LYS A 346 -7.36 -22.80 20.64
C LYS A 346 -8.12 -23.84 19.80
N PRO A 347 -8.70 -23.50 18.65
CA PRO A 347 -9.36 -24.48 17.80
C PRO A 347 -8.41 -25.56 17.25
N ALA A 348 -7.14 -25.23 17.05
CA ALA A 348 -6.14 -26.12 16.47
C ALA A 348 -5.46 -27.03 17.51
N TYR A 349 -5.36 -26.58 18.76
CA TYR A 349 -4.61 -27.31 19.80
C TYR A 349 -5.46 -27.75 20.98
N GLY A 350 -6.45 -26.97 21.38
CA GLY A 350 -7.26 -27.20 22.59
C GLY A 350 -6.82 -26.34 23.78
N GLU A 351 -6.89 -26.90 24.97
CA GLU A 351 -6.52 -26.20 26.23
C GLU A 351 -5.02 -26.00 26.35
N LEU A 352 -4.64 -24.79 26.78
CA LEU A 352 -3.24 -24.36 26.82
C LEU A 352 -2.61 -24.43 28.22
N ALA A 353 -3.41 -24.65 29.27
CA ALA A 353 -2.89 -24.76 30.64
C ALA A 353 -1.89 -25.91 30.76
N GLY A 354 -0.69 -25.63 31.27
CA GLY A 354 0.39 -26.58 31.40
C GLY A 354 1.15 -26.93 30.10
N THR A 355 0.76 -26.35 28.97
CA THR A 355 1.45 -26.56 27.69
C THR A 355 2.82 -25.87 27.68
N ARG A 356 3.82 -26.53 27.14
CA ARG A 356 5.19 -26.00 26.99
C ARG A 356 5.36 -25.45 25.58
N VAL A 357 5.64 -24.17 25.45
CA VAL A 357 5.72 -23.47 24.16
C VAL A 357 7.09 -22.90 23.91
N ALA A 358 7.69 -23.24 22.78
CA ALA A 358 8.89 -22.58 22.25
C ALA A 358 8.44 -21.46 21.29
N LEU A 359 8.73 -20.20 21.63
CA LEU A 359 8.37 -19.05 20.83
C LEU A 359 9.61 -18.39 20.24
N PHE A 360 9.67 -18.29 18.92
CA PHE A 360 10.76 -17.64 18.19
C PHE A 360 10.42 -16.18 17.89
N GLY A 361 11.25 -15.26 18.40
CA GLY A 361 11.10 -13.82 18.22
C GLY A 361 10.97 -13.03 19.53
N ALA A 362 11.24 -11.72 19.48
CA ALA A 362 11.13 -10.81 20.62
C ALA A 362 10.64 -9.40 20.17
N GLY A 363 9.76 -9.31 19.18
CA GLY A 363 9.14 -8.08 18.71
C GLY A 363 7.71 -7.91 19.21
N GLY A 364 6.99 -6.89 18.76
CA GLY A 364 5.62 -6.57 19.19
C GLY A 364 4.62 -7.73 19.04
N ALA A 365 4.73 -8.56 17.99
CA ALA A 365 3.89 -9.76 17.85
C ALA A 365 4.26 -10.82 18.91
N ALA A 366 5.58 -11.03 19.15
CA ALA A 366 6.04 -11.95 20.20
C ALA A 366 5.50 -11.55 21.58
N ARG A 367 5.51 -10.25 21.93
CA ARG A 367 4.96 -9.74 23.19
C ARG A 367 3.49 -10.16 23.37
N ALA A 368 2.68 -9.92 22.36
CA ALA A 368 1.26 -10.30 22.38
C ALA A 368 1.06 -11.81 22.56
N CYS A 369 1.84 -12.62 21.82
CA CYS A 369 1.78 -14.08 21.93
C CYS A 369 2.23 -14.59 23.30
N VAL A 370 3.36 -14.08 23.83
CA VAL A 370 3.85 -14.47 25.15
C VAL A 370 2.84 -14.14 26.23
N LYS A 371 2.32 -12.91 26.26
CA LYS A 371 1.27 -12.48 27.21
C LYS A 371 0.05 -13.39 27.13
N ALA A 372 -0.47 -13.63 25.93
CA ALA A 372 -1.63 -14.46 25.69
C ALA A 372 -1.45 -15.91 26.13
N LEU A 373 -0.27 -16.49 25.87
CA LEU A 373 0.08 -17.86 26.30
C LEU A 373 0.20 -17.95 27.83
N ARG A 374 0.85 -16.97 28.45
CA ARG A 374 1.00 -16.92 29.91
C ARG A 374 -0.36 -16.78 30.61
N ASP A 375 -1.24 -15.91 30.09
CA ASP A 375 -2.60 -15.74 30.61
C ASP A 375 -3.42 -17.05 30.46
N ALA A 376 -3.16 -17.83 29.42
CA ALA A 376 -3.78 -19.13 29.22
C ALA A 376 -3.12 -20.28 30.03
N GLY A 377 -2.14 -19.97 30.89
CA GLY A 377 -1.49 -20.95 31.78
C GLY A 377 -0.38 -21.79 31.12
N ALA A 378 0.11 -21.41 29.93
CA ALA A 378 1.23 -22.08 29.27
C ALA A 378 2.58 -21.65 29.88
N THR A 379 3.59 -22.53 29.77
CA THR A 379 5.00 -22.20 30.04
C THR A 379 5.67 -21.84 28.73
N VAL A 380 6.37 -20.70 28.69
CA VAL A 380 6.95 -20.16 27.44
C VAL A 380 8.47 -20.04 27.56
N THR A 381 9.17 -20.58 26.58
CA THR A 381 10.59 -20.32 26.35
C THR A 381 10.76 -19.52 25.07
N ILE A 382 11.38 -18.35 25.17
CA ILE A 382 11.58 -17.41 24.07
C ILE A 382 12.95 -17.68 23.43
N PHE A 383 12.98 -17.91 22.12
CA PHE A 383 14.21 -18.03 21.34
C PHE A 383 14.42 -16.73 20.56
N ALA A 384 15.42 -15.94 20.97
CA ALA A 384 15.63 -14.62 20.40
C ALA A 384 17.08 -14.39 19.94
N ARG A 385 17.25 -13.98 18.67
CA ARG A 385 18.56 -13.56 18.16
C ARG A 385 19.13 -12.36 18.93
N ASN A 386 18.30 -11.40 19.29
CA ASN A 386 18.66 -10.29 20.17
C ASN A 386 18.39 -10.69 21.61
N GLN A 387 19.45 -11.14 22.30
CA GLN A 387 19.36 -11.66 23.65
C GLN A 387 18.88 -10.62 24.66
N THR A 388 19.30 -9.36 24.54
CA THR A 388 18.86 -8.29 25.44
C THR A 388 17.36 -8.10 25.36
N LYS A 389 16.78 -8.05 24.15
CA LYS A 389 15.32 -7.94 23.97
C LYS A 389 14.59 -9.20 24.43
N GLY A 390 15.14 -10.38 24.13
CA GLY A 390 14.55 -11.66 24.53
C GLY A 390 14.50 -11.82 26.05
N GLN A 391 15.60 -11.49 26.73
CA GLN A 391 15.68 -11.55 28.18
C GLN A 391 14.73 -10.57 28.88
N ALA A 392 14.69 -9.31 28.41
CA ALA A 392 13.76 -8.32 28.95
C ALA A 392 12.29 -8.77 28.78
N LEU A 393 11.94 -9.35 27.63
CA LEU A 393 10.62 -9.89 27.39
C LEU A 393 10.30 -11.10 28.31
N ALA A 394 11.28 -11.97 28.52
CA ALA A 394 11.13 -13.12 29.42
C ALA A 394 10.92 -12.72 30.88
N GLU A 395 11.70 -11.76 31.37
CA GLU A 395 11.57 -11.20 32.73
C GLU A 395 10.20 -10.56 32.93
N GLU A 396 9.75 -9.75 32.00
CA GLU A 396 8.47 -9.04 32.05
C GLU A 396 7.26 -9.99 32.16
N PHE A 397 7.29 -11.12 31.43
CA PHE A 397 6.16 -12.06 31.40
C PHE A 397 6.40 -13.37 32.16
N SER A 398 7.42 -13.44 33.01
CA SER A 398 7.78 -14.65 33.76
C SER A 398 7.97 -15.87 32.85
N ALA A 399 8.65 -15.66 31.72
CA ALA A 399 9.07 -16.68 30.75
C ALA A 399 10.56 -16.96 30.89
N THR A 400 11.10 -17.89 30.11
CA THR A 400 12.55 -18.12 29.96
C THR A 400 13.03 -17.61 28.60
N CYS A 401 14.34 -17.31 28.48
CA CYS A 401 14.91 -16.87 27.21
C CYS A 401 16.19 -17.65 26.89
N GLU A 402 16.30 -18.08 25.63
CA GLU A 402 17.46 -18.77 25.08
C GLU A 402 17.89 -18.14 23.75
N SER A 403 19.18 -18.30 23.42
CA SER A 403 19.75 -17.68 22.20
C SER A 403 19.50 -18.50 20.95
N SER A 404 19.40 -19.79 21.05
CA SER A 404 19.28 -20.72 19.93
C SER A 404 18.68 -22.05 20.37
N ALA A 405 17.95 -22.69 19.48
CA ALA A 405 17.50 -24.06 19.67
C ALA A 405 18.63 -25.09 19.56
N GLY A 406 19.77 -24.74 18.92
CA GLY A 406 20.85 -25.67 18.61
C GLY A 406 20.32 -26.83 17.75
N ASP A 407 20.85 -28.05 18.03
CA ASP A 407 20.43 -29.29 17.34
C ASP A 407 19.35 -30.08 18.12
N ARG A 408 18.61 -29.42 19.02
CA ARG A 408 17.59 -30.08 19.86
C ARG A 408 16.45 -30.64 19.00
N ILE A 409 15.91 -31.75 19.49
CA ILE A 409 14.58 -32.24 19.07
C ILE A 409 13.56 -31.52 19.96
N MET A 410 12.82 -30.57 19.38
CA MET A 410 11.95 -29.68 20.16
C MET A 410 10.82 -30.41 20.87
N GLY A 411 10.31 -31.52 20.32
CA GLY A 411 9.24 -32.31 20.94
C GLY A 411 9.62 -33.01 22.25
N ASP A 412 10.91 -33.14 22.57
CA ASP A 412 11.35 -33.68 23.86
C ASP A 412 11.08 -32.69 25.02
N GLU A 413 11.13 -31.39 24.73
CA GLU A 413 11.02 -30.33 25.71
C GLU A 413 9.71 -29.51 25.56
N PHE A 414 9.14 -29.42 24.36
CA PHE A 414 8.02 -28.55 24.04
C PHE A 414 6.85 -29.30 23.39
N ASP A 415 5.66 -28.76 23.53
CA ASP A 415 4.45 -29.26 22.91
C ASP A 415 4.13 -28.47 21.62
N ILE A 416 4.41 -27.17 21.62
CA ILE A 416 4.12 -26.23 20.52
C ILE A 416 5.37 -25.41 20.18
N VAL A 417 5.59 -25.19 18.89
CA VAL A 417 6.52 -24.17 18.37
C VAL A 417 5.72 -23.04 17.73
N VAL A 418 6.05 -21.79 18.09
CA VAL A 418 5.46 -20.59 17.49
C VAL A 418 6.56 -19.77 16.81
N ASN A 419 6.41 -19.47 15.52
CA ASN A 419 7.27 -18.52 14.80
C ASN A 419 6.59 -17.15 14.73
N SER A 420 7.09 -16.19 15.48
CA SER A 420 6.70 -14.77 15.43
C SER A 420 7.74 -13.87 14.75
N THR A 421 8.72 -14.48 14.06
CA THR A 421 9.73 -13.77 13.29
C THR A 421 9.30 -13.58 11.83
N PRO A 422 9.96 -12.68 11.06
CA PRO A 422 9.72 -12.57 9.63
C PRO A 422 10.39 -13.66 8.76
N LEU A 423 11.02 -14.68 9.37
CA LEU A 423 11.56 -15.82 8.62
C LEU A 423 10.41 -16.61 7.99
N GLY A 424 10.50 -16.89 6.71
CA GLY A 424 9.45 -17.52 5.92
C GLY A 424 8.65 -16.52 5.07
N MET A 425 8.89 -15.18 5.19
CA MET A 425 8.17 -14.13 4.46
C MET A 425 9.07 -13.36 3.49
N GLY A 426 8.56 -12.97 2.34
CA GLY A 426 9.22 -12.09 1.35
C GLY A 426 10.60 -12.62 0.94
N THR A 427 11.64 -11.80 1.05
CA THR A 427 13.03 -12.20 0.74
C THR A 427 13.56 -13.33 1.62
N ASN A 428 12.92 -13.59 2.76
CA ASN A 428 13.25 -14.66 3.68
C ASN A 428 12.36 -15.91 3.51
N SER A 429 11.57 -16.03 2.46
CA SER A 429 10.60 -17.11 2.23
C SER A 429 11.21 -18.52 2.21
N ASN A 430 12.50 -18.62 1.85
CA ASN A 430 13.24 -19.89 1.83
C ASN A 430 13.86 -20.29 3.18
N PHE A 431 13.67 -19.48 4.24
CA PHE A 431 14.21 -19.76 5.56
C PHE A 431 13.12 -20.19 6.54
N ALA A 432 13.50 -20.97 7.53
CA ALA A 432 12.67 -21.37 8.66
C ALA A 432 13.45 -21.27 9.96
N VAL A 433 12.75 -21.13 11.08
CA VAL A 433 13.38 -21.10 12.42
C VAL A 433 13.91 -22.47 12.85
N LEU A 434 13.32 -23.54 12.32
CA LEU A 434 13.67 -24.93 12.62
C LEU A 434 13.52 -25.80 11.36
N THR A 435 14.21 -26.94 11.37
CA THR A 435 14.18 -27.99 10.32
C THR A 435 13.35 -29.20 10.76
N ALA A 436 12.95 -30.05 9.81
CA ALA A 436 12.13 -31.24 10.10
C ALA A 436 12.67 -32.16 11.19
N PRO A 437 13.99 -32.49 11.27
CA PRO A 437 14.52 -33.28 12.38
C PRO A 437 14.28 -32.65 13.75
N GLN A 438 14.39 -31.32 13.84
CA GLN A 438 14.20 -30.57 15.10
C GLN A 438 12.72 -30.50 15.53
N LEU A 439 11.78 -30.61 14.60
CA LEU A 439 10.33 -30.53 14.87
C LEU A 439 9.72 -31.86 15.34
N ARG A 440 10.45 -32.96 15.31
CA ARG A 440 9.91 -34.27 15.71
C ARG A 440 9.38 -34.24 17.14
N GLY A 441 8.26 -34.95 17.35
CA GLY A 441 7.61 -35.10 18.66
C GLY A 441 6.74 -33.93 19.10
N LEU A 442 6.78 -32.79 18.41
CA LEU A 442 5.85 -31.69 18.66
C LEU A 442 4.41 -32.08 18.33
N LYS A 443 3.46 -31.45 19.03
CA LYS A 443 2.02 -31.60 18.74
C LYS A 443 1.55 -30.60 17.69
N LEU A 444 2.12 -29.38 17.67
CA LEU A 444 1.72 -28.31 16.76
C LEU A 444 2.89 -27.36 16.45
N VAL A 445 2.95 -26.93 15.21
CA VAL A 445 3.75 -25.77 14.76
C VAL A 445 2.78 -24.64 14.37
N TYR A 446 2.98 -23.45 14.90
CA TYR A 446 2.25 -22.25 14.53
C TYR A 446 3.18 -21.21 13.89
N ASP A 447 3.03 -20.97 12.61
CA ASP A 447 3.77 -19.94 11.91
C ASP A 447 2.89 -18.69 11.72
N LEU A 448 3.26 -17.56 12.32
CA LEU A 448 2.49 -16.31 12.17
C LEU A 448 2.63 -15.68 10.78
N VAL A 449 3.55 -16.18 9.95
CA VAL A 449 3.65 -15.78 8.55
C VAL A 449 2.44 -16.31 7.78
N TYR A 450 1.81 -15.44 6.99
CA TYR A 450 0.64 -15.76 6.16
C TYR A 450 0.91 -15.62 4.65
N ASN A 451 2.04 -15.04 4.28
CA ASN A 451 2.47 -14.89 2.88
C ASN A 451 3.95 -15.30 2.73
N PRO A 452 4.23 -16.44 2.05
CA PRO A 452 3.30 -17.33 1.33
C PRO A 452 2.36 -18.10 2.29
N SER A 453 1.25 -18.61 1.75
CA SER A 453 0.26 -19.39 2.53
C SER A 453 0.83 -20.69 3.10
N GLU A 454 1.76 -21.35 2.40
CA GLU A 454 2.55 -22.48 2.90
C GLU A 454 4.00 -22.07 3.05
N THR A 455 4.43 -21.77 4.27
CA THR A 455 5.80 -21.33 4.58
C THR A 455 6.81 -22.48 4.56
N ARG A 456 8.10 -22.14 4.57
CA ARG A 456 9.16 -23.15 4.73
C ARG A 456 8.98 -23.93 6.04
N LEU A 457 8.66 -23.28 7.15
CA LEU A 457 8.45 -23.93 8.44
C LEU A 457 7.28 -24.92 8.40
N MET A 458 6.17 -24.57 7.74
CA MET A 458 5.03 -25.48 7.57
C MET A 458 5.41 -26.72 6.74
N ARG A 459 6.21 -26.58 5.69
CA ARG A 459 6.74 -27.71 4.92
C ARG A 459 7.68 -28.61 5.74
N GLU A 460 8.52 -28.02 6.59
CA GLU A 460 9.36 -28.78 7.52
C GLU A 460 8.51 -29.55 8.55
N ALA A 461 7.44 -28.92 9.08
CA ALA A 461 6.52 -29.57 9.99
C ALA A 461 5.81 -30.77 9.32
N LYS A 462 5.33 -30.59 8.10
CA LYS A 462 4.73 -31.67 7.30
C LYS A 462 5.69 -32.83 7.08
N THR A 463 6.95 -32.55 6.79
CA THR A 463 8.01 -33.56 6.64
C THR A 463 8.28 -34.29 7.95
N ALA A 464 8.18 -33.62 9.08
CA ALA A 464 8.33 -34.22 10.42
C ALA A 464 7.08 -34.99 10.89
N GLY A 465 5.96 -34.94 10.15
CA GLY A 465 4.69 -35.53 10.55
C GLY A 465 3.95 -34.74 11.66
N VAL A 466 4.23 -33.43 11.78
CA VAL A 466 3.67 -32.54 12.80
C VAL A 466 2.59 -31.66 12.18
N ALA A 467 1.46 -31.49 12.89
CA ALA A 467 0.43 -30.56 12.50
C ALA A 467 0.96 -29.11 12.44
N ALA A 468 0.52 -28.33 11.47
CA ALA A 468 0.93 -26.94 11.35
C ALA A 468 -0.27 -26.04 10.99
N ILE A 469 -0.28 -24.84 11.56
CA ILE A 469 -1.19 -23.75 11.20
C ILE A 469 -0.40 -22.51 10.79
N GLY A 470 -0.95 -21.77 9.81
CA GLY A 470 -0.37 -20.51 9.32
C GLY A 470 -1.02 -19.29 9.93
N GLY A 471 -0.46 -18.11 9.63
CA GLY A 471 -0.88 -16.83 10.22
C GLY A 471 -2.18 -16.24 9.68
N LEU A 472 -2.81 -16.85 8.67
CA LEU A 472 -4.02 -16.30 8.04
C LEU A 472 -5.17 -16.11 9.04
N GLU A 473 -5.43 -17.13 9.88
CA GLU A 473 -6.51 -17.07 10.86
C GLU A 473 -6.28 -15.96 11.89
N MET A 474 -5.05 -15.79 12.35
CA MET A 474 -4.70 -14.69 13.24
C MET A 474 -4.86 -13.33 12.55
N LEU A 475 -4.45 -13.23 11.30
CA LEU A 475 -4.59 -11.98 10.52
C LEU A 475 -6.05 -11.57 10.43
N ILE A 476 -6.95 -12.50 10.12
CA ILE A 476 -8.38 -12.23 10.02
C ILE A 476 -8.99 -11.90 11.38
N ALA A 477 -8.71 -12.71 12.40
CA ALA A 477 -9.27 -12.50 13.72
C ALA A 477 -8.86 -11.16 14.35
N GLN A 478 -7.56 -10.78 14.27
CA GLN A 478 -7.09 -9.48 14.75
C GLN A 478 -7.66 -8.32 13.94
N GLY A 479 -7.81 -8.50 12.60
CA GLY A 479 -8.40 -7.50 11.71
C GLY A 479 -9.90 -7.31 11.96
N ALA A 480 -10.63 -8.37 12.28
CA ALA A 480 -12.03 -8.30 12.66
C ALA A 480 -12.23 -7.49 13.95
N GLU A 481 -11.36 -7.68 14.94
CA GLU A 481 -11.41 -6.91 16.18
C GLU A 481 -11.02 -5.44 15.94
N GLN A 482 -10.04 -5.14 15.06
CA GLN A 482 -9.74 -3.78 14.63
C GLN A 482 -10.96 -3.10 14.01
N PHE A 483 -11.65 -3.79 13.09
CA PHE A 483 -12.87 -3.28 12.46
C PHE A 483 -13.93 -2.94 13.52
N LYS A 484 -14.15 -3.83 14.47
CA LYS A 484 -15.10 -3.62 15.57
C LYS A 484 -14.73 -2.42 16.46
N ILE A 485 -13.45 -2.27 16.81
CA ILE A 485 -12.95 -1.11 17.59
C ILE A 485 -13.24 0.19 16.84
N TRP A 486 -12.97 0.25 15.55
CA TRP A 486 -13.14 1.47 14.77
C TRP A 486 -14.60 1.83 14.52
N THR A 487 -15.42 0.85 14.17
CA THR A 487 -16.77 1.07 13.66
C THR A 487 -17.88 0.82 14.68
N GLY A 488 -17.60 0.03 15.72
CA GLY A 488 -18.61 -0.48 16.64
C GLY A 488 -19.49 -1.60 16.08
N LEU A 489 -19.23 -2.06 14.86
CA LEU A 489 -20.00 -3.12 14.19
C LEU A 489 -19.27 -4.46 14.27
N GLU A 490 -20.02 -5.54 14.17
CA GLU A 490 -19.42 -6.88 13.98
C GLU A 490 -18.79 -6.99 12.59
N ALA A 491 -17.59 -7.58 12.53
CA ALA A 491 -16.85 -7.68 11.29
C ALA A 491 -17.43 -8.77 10.36
N PRO A 492 -17.55 -8.50 9.06
CA PRO A 492 -17.91 -9.51 8.05
C PRO A 492 -16.68 -10.39 7.75
N ILE A 493 -16.45 -11.39 8.62
CA ILE A 493 -15.23 -12.22 8.65
C ILE A 493 -15.04 -13.00 7.33
N GLU A 494 -16.13 -13.50 6.73
CA GLU A 494 -16.04 -14.28 5.51
C GLU A 494 -15.61 -13.42 4.31
N GLU A 495 -16.14 -12.22 4.18
CA GLU A 495 -15.76 -11.28 3.14
C GLU A 495 -14.29 -10.82 3.29
N MET A 496 -13.84 -10.66 4.54
CA MET A 496 -12.45 -10.37 4.86
C MET A 496 -11.54 -11.52 4.42
N ARG A 497 -11.92 -12.77 4.71
CA ARG A 497 -11.20 -13.98 4.33
C ARG A 497 -11.07 -14.12 2.82
N VAL A 498 -12.19 -14.08 2.11
CA VAL A 498 -12.24 -14.21 0.64
C VAL A 498 -11.35 -13.16 -0.03
N ALA A 499 -11.38 -11.91 0.45
CA ALA A 499 -10.55 -10.84 -0.09
C ALA A 499 -9.05 -11.10 0.11
N VAL A 500 -8.65 -11.60 1.29
CA VAL A 500 -7.25 -11.95 1.57
C VAL A 500 -6.79 -13.13 0.74
N GLU A 501 -7.58 -14.21 0.69
CA GLU A 501 -7.26 -15.42 -0.08
C GLU A 501 -7.11 -15.11 -1.57
N LYS A 502 -8.06 -14.34 -2.15
CA LYS A 502 -7.96 -13.86 -3.53
C LYS A 502 -6.64 -13.11 -3.75
N ARG A 503 -6.25 -12.23 -2.82
CA ARG A 503 -5.02 -11.44 -2.94
C ARG A 503 -3.75 -12.26 -2.81
N LEU A 504 -3.74 -13.31 -1.98
CA LEU A 504 -2.58 -14.19 -1.80
C LEU A 504 -2.36 -15.16 -2.97
N THR A 505 -3.38 -15.40 -3.79
CA THR A 505 -3.32 -16.28 -4.97
C THR A 505 -3.12 -15.54 -6.29
N ALA A 506 -3.24 -14.22 -6.31
CA ALA A 506 -3.01 -13.33 -7.45
C ALA A 506 -1.52 -12.97 -7.60
#